data_62d68849eb0b74f628e39e620bf951da
#
_entry.id   62d68849eb0b74f628e39e620bf951da
#
_cell.length_a   1.000
_cell.length_b   1.000
_cell.length_c   1.000
_cell.angle_alpha   90.00
_cell.angle_beta   90.00
_cell.angle_gamma   90.00
#
_symmetry.space_group_name_H-M   'P 1'
#
loop_
_entity.id
_entity.type
_entity.pdbx_description
1 polymer ?
#
loop_
_entity_poly.entity_id
_entity_poly.type
_entity_poly.pdbx_seq_one_letter_code
_entity_poly.pdbx_strand_id
1 'polypeptide(L)'
;MSYNLLTNIQKLEAENHNLVYSDLQIFQNKVLEIFYKCDFDFSFTGGTALSLNYLRNHRKSYDLDFFGKFPINESNIFEIFEANLKEIDIEIIEIKDIDSDLKMKKYIVRCNINNNFILMKIEFVDDYFHEILFKNSINKIDSLESIYFRKIYTLTKFNSERVKDLIDLYHLNYTKSIIDFFNEDFIRLYQELIDKDYVFDNKVICKTLNNWLRHIKYNEHIVKNELEKYGSTINIEELDKLFSLFCSKLCYTR
;
A
#
# COMPACT_ATOMS: atom_id res chain seq x y z
N MET A 1 -5.71 25.19 -6.58
CA MET A 1 -6.89 24.27 -6.49
C MET A 1 -6.57 22.89 -5.85
N SER A 2 -5.32 22.47 -5.72
CA SER A 2 -4.93 21.14 -5.16
C SER A 2 -5.12 20.99 -3.64
N TYR A 3 -4.95 22.07 -2.87
CA TYR A 3 -5.04 22.01 -1.39
C TYR A 3 -6.44 21.64 -0.86
N ASN A 4 -7.49 22.02 -1.55
CA ASN A 4 -8.87 21.68 -1.14
C ASN A 4 -9.27 20.23 -1.45
N LEU A 5 -8.62 19.58 -2.40
CA LEU A 5 -8.91 18.18 -2.75
C LEU A 5 -8.27 17.20 -1.75
N LEU A 6 -7.02 17.45 -1.36
CA LEU A 6 -6.32 16.66 -0.31
C LEU A 6 -7.04 16.74 1.03
N THR A 7 -7.54 17.94 1.41
CA THR A 7 -8.34 18.12 2.64
C THR A 7 -9.68 17.37 2.55
N ASN A 8 -10.26 17.25 1.36
CA ASN A 8 -11.49 16.47 1.16
C ASN A 8 -11.23 14.96 1.22
N ILE A 9 -10.10 14.47 0.70
CA ILE A 9 -9.72 13.06 0.81
C ILE A 9 -9.46 12.69 2.27
N GLN A 10 -8.73 13.52 3.02
CA GLN A 10 -8.50 13.31 4.46
C GLN A 10 -9.79 13.35 5.29
N LYS A 11 -10.74 14.25 4.94
CA LYS A 11 -12.07 14.25 5.55
C LYS A 11 -12.86 13.00 5.22
N LEU A 12 -12.79 12.54 3.99
CA LEU A 12 -13.47 11.35 3.52
C LEU A 12 -12.86 10.07 4.12
N GLU A 13 -11.55 10.02 4.33
CA GLU A 13 -10.89 8.97 5.11
C GLU A 13 -11.38 8.98 6.57
N ALA A 14 -11.58 10.16 7.16
CA ALA A 14 -12.13 10.30 8.51
C ALA A 14 -13.62 9.93 8.58
N GLU A 15 -14.41 10.22 7.56
CA GLU A 15 -15.82 9.82 7.44
C GLU A 15 -15.97 8.32 7.27
N ASN A 16 -15.03 7.64 6.58
CA ASN A 16 -14.99 6.19 6.44
C ASN A 16 -14.79 5.43 7.76
N HIS A 17 -14.41 6.08 8.85
CA HIS A 17 -14.27 5.42 10.16
C HIS A 17 -15.59 4.90 10.74
N ASN A 18 -16.73 5.42 10.30
CA ASN A 18 -18.05 4.98 10.72
C ASN A 18 -18.67 3.92 9.79
N LEU A 19 -17.97 3.57 8.69
CA LEU A 19 -18.46 2.59 7.72
C LEU A 19 -18.37 1.17 8.25
N VAL A 20 -19.34 0.36 7.88
CA VAL A 20 -19.25 -1.09 8.07
C VAL A 20 -18.14 -1.61 7.15
N TYR A 21 -17.00 -1.94 7.75
CA TYR A 21 -15.80 -2.36 7.00
C TYR A 21 -16.06 -3.58 6.10
N SER A 22 -17.04 -4.42 6.46
CA SER A 22 -17.51 -5.53 5.63
C SER A 22 -18.05 -5.09 4.27
N ASP A 23 -18.79 -3.97 4.21
CA ASP A 23 -19.35 -3.47 2.96
C ASP A 23 -18.26 -2.92 2.04
N LEU A 24 -17.23 -2.27 2.61
CA LEU A 24 -16.05 -1.88 1.87
C LEU A 24 -15.33 -3.10 1.28
N GLN A 25 -15.18 -4.19 2.05
CA GLN A 25 -14.56 -5.42 1.56
C GLN A 25 -15.36 -6.08 0.43
N ILE A 26 -16.70 -6.04 0.48
CA ILE A 26 -17.55 -6.48 -0.62
C ILE A 26 -17.20 -5.70 -1.89
N PHE A 27 -17.10 -4.37 -1.78
CA PHE A 27 -16.75 -3.53 -2.93
C PHE A 27 -15.33 -3.79 -3.43
N GLN A 28 -14.35 -3.88 -2.54
CA GLN A 28 -12.97 -4.23 -2.89
C GLN A 28 -12.90 -5.53 -3.70
N ASN A 29 -13.59 -6.57 -3.25
CA ASN A 29 -13.62 -7.86 -3.94
C ASN A 29 -14.24 -7.75 -5.34
N LYS A 30 -15.32 -6.98 -5.51
CA LYS A 30 -15.94 -6.76 -6.82
C LYS A 30 -15.01 -6.04 -7.79
N VAL A 31 -14.29 -5.03 -7.31
CA VAL A 31 -13.30 -4.31 -8.14
C VAL A 31 -12.13 -5.22 -8.51
N LEU A 32 -11.67 -6.07 -7.60
CA LEU A 32 -10.63 -7.07 -7.87
C LEU A 32 -11.08 -8.11 -8.91
N GLU A 33 -12.35 -8.56 -8.88
CA GLU A 33 -12.90 -9.46 -9.90
C GLU A 33 -12.81 -8.83 -11.32
N ILE A 34 -13.06 -7.52 -11.43
CA ILE A 34 -12.90 -6.78 -12.69
C ILE A 34 -11.43 -6.71 -13.07
N PHE A 35 -10.58 -6.30 -12.15
CA PHE A 35 -9.14 -6.17 -12.37
C PHE A 35 -8.52 -7.46 -12.91
N TYR A 36 -8.87 -8.60 -12.32
CA TYR A 36 -8.32 -9.89 -12.76
C TYR A 36 -8.80 -10.32 -14.15
N LYS A 37 -9.94 -9.82 -14.61
CA LYS A 37 -10.45 -10.07 -15.98
C LYS A 37 -9.83 -9.14 -17.03
N CYS A 38 -9.34 -7.97 -16.62
CA CYS A 38 -8.67 -7.05 -17.54
C CYS A 38 -7.26 -7.53 -17.88
N ASP A 39 -6.83 -7.32 -19.12
CA ASP A 39 -5.46 -7.65 -19.55
C ASP A 39 -4.50 -6.51 -19.20
N PHE A 40 -4.31 -6.29 -17.91
CA PHE A 40 -3.40 -5.29 -17.37
C PHE A 40 -2.05 -5.90 -17.03
N ASP A 41 -0.98 -5.16 -17.33
CA ASP A 41 0.38 -5.45 -16.85
C ASP A 41 0.61 -4.75 -15.50
N PHE A 42 -0.26 -5.06 -14.54
CA PHE A 42 -0.23 -4.56 -13.18
C PHE A 42 -0.37 -5.70 -12.19
N SER A 43 0.19 -5.51 -11.01
CA SER A 43 -0.05 -6.37 -9.85
C SER A 43 -0.80 -5.62 -8.75
N PHE A 44 -1.72 -6.34 -8.09
CA PHE A 44 -2.38 -5.88 -6.89
C PHE A 44 -1.41 -5.94 -5.71
N THR A 45 -1.21 -4.81 -5.05
CA THR A 45 -0.17 -4.64 -4.03
C THR A 45 -0.68 -3.85 -2.81
N GLY A 46 0.22 -3.41 -1.96
CA GLY A 46 -0.09 -2.52 -0.86
C GLY A 46 -0.73 -3.18 0.36
N GLY A 47 -1.32 -2.34 1.21
CA GLY A 47 -1.91 -2.78 2.48
C GLY A 47 -3.13 -3.67 2.34
N THR A 48 -3.95 -3.41 1.32
CA THR A 48 -5.15 -4.21 1.06
C THR A 48 -4.78 -5.59 0.52
N ALA A 49 -3.77 -5.69 -0.36
CA ALA A 49 -3.26 -6.97 -0.82
C ALA A 49 -2.73 -7.82 0.34
N LEU A 50 -1.98 -7.21 1.27
CA LEU A 50 -1.55 -7.88 2.50
C LEU A 50 -2.72 -8.36 3.34
N SER A 51 -3.71 -7.49 3.55
CA SER A 51 -4.86 -7.77 4.41
C SER A 51 -5.73 -8.91 3.88
N LEU A 52 -5.98 -8.92 2.57
CA LEU A 52 -6.88 -9.90 1.94
C LEU A 52 -6.19 -11.24 1.66
N ASN A 53 -4.92 -11.22 1.22
CA ASN A 53 -4.28 -12.42 0.68
C ASN A 53 -3.30 -13.09 1.64
N TYR A 54 -2.71 -12.34 2.58
CA TYR A 54 -1.59 -12.84 3.37
C TYR A 54 -1.78 -12.77 4.89
N LEU A 55 -2.32 -11.67 5.41
CA LEU A 55 -2.34 -11.37 6.86
C LEU A 55 -3.75 -11.39 7.49
N ARG A 56 -4.77 -11.85 6.77
CA ARG A 56 -6.13 -12.07 7.26
C ARG A 56 -6.71 -10.89 8.06
N ASN A 57 -6.79 -9.72 7.41
CA ASN A 57 -7.36 -8.51 8.02
C ASN A 57 -6.58 -8.01 9.25
N HIS A 58 -5.27 -8.05 9.21
CA HIS A 58 -4.38 -7.59 10.28
C HIS A 58 -4.60 -6.11 10.66
N ARG A 59 -5.14 -5.31 9.76
CA ARG A 59 -5.62 -3.95 9.97
C ARG A 59 -6.68 -3.58 8.95
N LYS A 60 -7.40 -2.48 9.20
CA LYS A 60 -8.28 -1.89 8.20
C LYS A 60 -7.45 -1.30 7.05
N SER A 61 -7.86 -1.57 5.82
CA SER A 61 -7.25 -1.03 4.60
C SER A 61 -8.35 -0.60 3.62
N TYR A 62 -8.26 0.62 3.13
CA TYR A 62 -9.37 1.29 2.44
C TYR A 62 -9.13 1.47 0.94
N ASP A 63 -7.89 1.37 0.49
CA ASP A 63 -7.46 1.65 -0.87
C ASP A 63 -7.25 0.36 -1.67
N LEU A 64 -7.26 0.45 -3.01
CA LEU A 64 -6.73 -0.57 -3.89
C LEU A 64 -5.57 0.02 -4.68
N ASP A 65 -4.40 -0.56 -4.52
CA ASP A 65 -3.16 -0.14 -5.16
C ASP A 65 -2.73 -1.18 -6.21
N PHE A 66 -2.55 -0.74 -7.44
CA PHE A 66 -2.09 -1.54 -8.57
C PHE A 66 -0.81 -0.92 -9.14
N PHE A 67 0.28 -1.69 -9.12
CA PHE A 67 1.57 -1.22 -9.60
C PHE A 67 1.98 -2.04 -10.83
N GLY A 68 2.42 -1.35 -11.89
CA GLY A 68 2.72 -2.01 -13.15
C GLY A 68 3.31 -1.08 -14.19
N LYS A 69 3.07 -1.41 -15.45
CA LYS A 69 3.45 -0.57 -16.58
C LYS A 69 2.22 -0.06 -17.31
N PHE A 70 2.20 1.23 -17.58
CA PHE A 70 1.20 1.80 -18.48
C PHE A 70 1.48 1.34 -19.91
N PRO A 71 0.46 0.82 -20.59
CA PRO A 71 0.61 0.43 -22.00
C PRO A 71 0.88 1.66 -22.85
N ILE A 72 1.69 1.49 -23.89
CA ILE A 72 2.08 2.58 -24.81
C ILE A 72 0.87 3.19 -25.53
N ASN A 73 -0.23 2.43 -25.69
CA ASN A 73 -1.49 2.85 -26.30
C ASN A 73 -2.62 2.84 -25.25
N GLU A 74 -2.59 3.77 -24.33
CA GLU A 74 -3.32 3.76 -23.06
C GLU A 74 -4.84 3.94 -23.12
N SER A 75 -5.37 4.52 -24.20
CA SER A 75 -6.73 5.07 -24.18
C SER A 75 -7.83 4.04 -23.94
N ASN A 76 -7.60 2.76 -24.21
CA ASN A 76 -8.68 1.77 -24.21
C ASN A 76 -8.79 0.93 -22.93
N ILE A 77 -7.69 0.71 -22.21
CA ILE A 77 -7.68 -0.24 -21.08
C ILE A 77 -8.38 0.34 -19.85
N PHE A 78 -8.10 1.58 -19.54
CA PHE A 78 -8.76 2.25 -18.39
C PHE A 78 -10.23 2.56 -18.68
N GLU A 79 -10.59 2.86 -19.95
CA GLU A 79 -11.99 3.00 -20.36
C GLU A 79 -12.77 1.69 -20.20
N ILE A 80 -12.15 0.55 -20.55
CA ILE A 80 -12.72 -0.79 -20.34
C ILE A 80 -12.89 -1.05 -18.84
N PHE A 81 -11.91 -0.72 -18.02
CA PHE A 81 -12.00 -0.89 -16.57
C PHE A 81 -13.13 -0.03 -15.99
N GLU A 82 -13.23 1.24 -16.38
CA GLU A 82 -14.31 2.13 -15.94
C GLU A 82 -15.69 1.66 -16.41
N ALA A 83 -15.81 1.16 -17.65
CA ALA A 83 -17.05 0.61 -18.15
C ALA A 83 -17.49 -0.61 -17.35
N ASN A 84 -16.59 -1.57 -17.11
CA ASN A 84 -16.86 -2.75 -16.29
C ASN A 84 -17.20 -2.37 -14.83
N LEU A 85 -16.57 -1.32 -14.30
CA LEU A 85 -16.87 -0.84 -12.95
C LEU A 85 -18.30 -0.28 -12.83
N LYS A 86 -18.83 0.33 -13.90
CA LYS A 86 -20.22 0.81 -13.96
C LYS A 86 -21.25 -0.32 -14.11
N GLU A 87 -20.83 -1.50 -14.55
CA GLU A 87 -21.69 -2.67 -14.79
C GLU A 87 -21.75 -3.64 -13.60
N ILE A 88 -21.01 -3.39 -12.52
CA ILE A 88 -21.10 -4.25 -11.34
C ILE A 88 -22.47 -4.14 -10.67
N ASP A 89 -22.88 -5.23 -10.02
CA ASP A 89 -24.13 -5.29 -9.23
C ASP A 89 -23.98 -4.54 -7.88
N ILE A 90 -23.63 -3.26 -7.98
CA ILE A 90 -23.50 -2.31 -6.87
C ILE A 90 -23.90 -0.93 -7.42
N GLU A 91 -24.69 -0.18 -6.67
CA GLU A 91 -25.08 1.17 -7.03
C GLU A 91 -23.85 2.11 -7.00
N ILE A 92 -23.24 2.34 -8.16
CA ILE A 92 -22.16 3.33 -8.30
C ILE A 92 -22.77 4.71 -8.44
N ILE A 93 -22.46 5.58 -7.48
CA ILE A 93 -22.95 6.97 -7.45
C ILE A 93 -22.04 7.87 -8.27
N GLU A 94 -20.73 7.70 -8.14
CA GLU A 94 -19.75 8.54 -8.81
C GLU A 94 -18.42 7.79 -9.00
N ILE A 95 -17.82 7.95 -10.17
CA ILE A 95 -16.41 7.62 -10.44
C ILE A 95 -15.74 8.93 -10.83
N LYS A 96 -14.77 9.35 -10.07
CA LYS A 96 -14.01 10.57 -10.31
C LYS A 96 -12.55 10.27 -10.52
N ASP A 97 -12.04 10.66 -11.69
CA ASP A 97 -10.62 10.70 -11.96
C ASP A 97 -10.01 11.91 -11.25
N ILE A 98 -8.98 11.67 -10.45
CA ILE A 98 -8.31 12.72 -9.69
C ILE A 98 -6.80 12.58 -9.80
N ASP A 99 -6.13 13.72 -10.00
CA ASP A 99 -4.66 13.82 -10.02
C ASP A 99 -3.98 12.77 -10.93
N SER A 100 -4.66 12.33 -12.01
CA SER A 100 -4.09 11.43 -13.00
C SER A 100 -3.06 12.16 -13.84
N ASP A 101 -1.92 11.50 -14.06
CA ASP A 101 -0.84 11.96 -14.91
C ASP A 101 -0.28 10.79 -15.76
N LEU A 102 0.84 10.99 -16.44
CA LEU A 102 1.50 9.96 -17.26
C LEU A 102 2.05 8.77 -16.47
N LYS A 103 2.10 8.87 -15.14
CA LYS A 103 2.66 7.83 -14.25
C LYS A 103 1.68 7.31 -13.22
N MET A 104 0.49 7.88 -13.17
CA MET A 104 -0.51 7.48 -12.19
C MET A 104 -1.92 7.74 -12.72
N LYS A 105 -2.78 6.75 -12.56
CA LYS A 105 -4.22 6.87 -12.75
C LYS A 105 -4.91 6.64 -11.41
N LYS A 106 -5.66 7.62 -10.95
CA LYS A 106 -6.29 7.60 -9.63
C LYS A 106 -7.78 7.85 -9.73
N TYR A 107 -8.55 6.95 -9.15
CA TYR A 107 -9.99 7.06 -9.06
C TYR A 107 -10.45 7.19 -7.61
N ILE A 108 -11.45 8.03 -7.38
CA ILE A 108 -12.32 7.97 -6.22
C ILE A 108 -13.66 7.43 -6.68
N VAL A 109 -14.06 6.31 -6.12
CA VAL A 109 -15.35 5.68 -6.41
C VAL A 109 -16.25 5.81 -5.19
N ARG A 110 -17.44 6.34 -5.43
CA ARG A 110 -18.54 6.39 -4.44
C ARG A 110 -19.59 5.38 -4.84
N CYS A 111 -20.00 4.56 -3.90
CA CYS A 111 -21.07 3.59 -4.11
C CYS A 111 -21.96 3.47 -2.88
N ASN A 112 -23.09 2.81 -3.04
CA ASN A 112 -24.02 2.48 -1.98
C ASN A 112 -24.13 0.96 -1.86
N ILE A 113 -23.82 0.42 -0.68
CA ILE A 113 -23.94 -1.00 -0.36
C ILE A 113 -24.70 -1.14 0.95
N ASN A 114 -25.79 -1.90 0.97
CA ASN A 114 -26.60 -2.12 2.17
C ASN A 114 -27.05 -0.80 2.85
N ASN A 115 -27.36 0.23 2.06
CA ASN A 115 -27.69 1.61 2.50
C ASN A 115 -26.50 2.35 3.17
N ASN A 116 -25.28 1.85 3.04
CA ASN A 116 -24.08 2.53 3.50
C ASN A 116 -23.35 3.18 2.32
N PHE A 117 -23.01 4.45 2.46
CA PHE A 117 -22.16 5.14 1.51
C PHE A 117 -20.71 4.67 1.71
N ILE A 118 -20.11 4.19 0.62
CA ILE A 118 -18.72 3.76 0.59
C ILE A 118 -17.95 4.66 -0.34
N LEU A 119 -16.77 5.04 0.12
CA LEU A 119 -15.80 5.75 -0.68
C LEU A 119 -14.52 4.93 -0.73
N MET A 120 -14.03 4.67 -1.93
CA MET A 120 -12.80 3.92 -2.13
C MET A 120 -11.89 4.62 -3.12
N LYS A 121 -10.61 4.63 -2.80
CA LYS A 121 -9.55 5.07 -3.71
C LYS A 121 -9.00 3.85 -4.44
N ILE A 122 -8.80 3.99 -5.76
CA ILE A 122 -8.17 3.02 -6.64
C ILE A 122 -7.02 3.73 -7.33
N GLU A 123 -5.81 3.21 -7.21
CA GLU A 123 -4.61 3.77 -7.80
C GLU A 123 -3.92 2.76 -8.72
N PHE A 124 -3.65 3.17 -9.95
CA PHE A 124 -2.73 2.50 -10.87
C PHE A 124 -1.48 3.36 -10.97
N VAL A 125 -0.32 2.79 -10.70
CA VAL A 125 0.96 3.51 -10.64
C VAL A 125 1.93 2.90 -11.63
N ASP A 126 2.52 3.73 -12.52
CA ASP A 126 3.65 3.31 -13.36
C ASP A 126 4.85 3.02 -12.47
N ASP A 127 5.15 1.75 -12.32
CA ASP A 127 6.12 1.28 -11.35
C ASP A 127 7.52 1.20 -11.95
N TYR A 128 8.42 1.99 -11.38
CA TYR A 128 9.82 1.95 -11.76
C TYR A 128 10.48 0.57 -11.57
N PHE A 129 10.01 -0.20 -10.59
CA PHE A 129 10.55 -1.51 -10.24
C PHE A 129 9.78 -2.69 -10.85
N HIS A 130 8.81 -2.41 -11.72
CA HIS A 130 7.91 -3.44 -12.26
C HIS A 130 8.65 -4.65 -12.84
N GLU A 131 9.65 -4.42 -13.69
CA GLU A 131 10.40 -5.51 -14.35
C GLU A 131 11.08 -6.47 -13.36
N ILE A 132 11.42 -5.99 -12.16
CA ILE A 132 12.06 -6.80 -11.12
C ILE A 132 11.01 -7.44 -10.22
N LEU A 133 10.07 -6.63 -9.71
CA LEU A 133 9.11 -7.07 -8.70
C LEU A 133 8.00 -7.93 -9.30
N PHE A 134 7.55 -7.64 -10.52
CA PHE A 134 6.46 -8.38 -11.18
C PHE A 134 6.81 -9.84 -11.46
N LYS A 135 8.08 -10.17 -11.67
CA LYS A 135 8.54 -11.57 -11.82
C LYS A 135 8.14 -12.47 -10.65
N ASN A 136 7.95 -11.89 -9.47
CA ASN A 136 7.59 -12.58 -8.24
C ASN A 136 6.08 -12.50 -7.94
N SER A 137 5.28 -11.92 -8.83
CA SER A 137 3.83 -11.87 -8.65
C SER A 137 3.18 -13.21 -9.03
N ILE A 138 2.15 -13.59 -8.28
CA ILE A 138 1.36 -14.80 -8.52
C ILE A 138 -0.07 -14.37 -8.80
N ASN A 139 -0.60 -14.74 -9.97
CA ASN A 139 -1.97 -14.38 -10.37
C ASN A 139 -2.25 -12.87 -10.25
N LYS A 140 -1.32 -12.03 -10.70
CA LYS A 140 -1.37 -10.57 -10.59
C LYS A 140 -1.43 -10.03 -9.15
N ILE A 141 -0.96 -10.78 -8.17
CA ILE A 141 -0.80 -10.33 -6.79
C ILE A 141 0.70 -10.29 -6.49
N ASP A 142 1.20 -9.19 -5.97
CA ASP A 142 2.60 -9.08 -5.55
C ASP A 142 2.95 -10.13 -4.50
N SER A 143 4.15 -10.68 -4.59
CA SER A 143 4.68 -11.57 -3.55
C SER A 143 4.87 -10.83 -2.22
N LEU A 144 4.94 -11.58 -1.12
CA LEU A 144 5.23 -11.00 0.20
C LEU A 144 6.55 -10.22 0.19
N GLU A 145 7.57 -10.75 -0.49
CA GLU A 145 8.88 -10.13 -0.63
C GLU A 145 8.79 -8.79 -1.36
N SER A 146 8.02 -8.73 -2.46
CA SER A 146 7.80 -7.50 -3.22
C SER A 146 7.06 -6.45 -2.39
N ILE A 147 5.99 -6.84 -1.69
CA ILE A 147 5.25 -5.93 -0.82
C ILE A 147 6.13 -5.45 0.35
N TYR A 148 6.88 -6.35 0.96
CA TYR A 148 7.83 -6.01 2.02
C TYR A 148 8.85 -4.98 1.54
N PHE A 149 9.46 -5.21 0.37
CA PHE A 149 10.38 -4.26 -0.24
C PHE A 149 9.72 -2.89 -0.44
N ARG A 150 8.52 -2.84 -1.04
CA ARG A 150 7.78 -1.58 -1.26
C ARG A 150 7.50 -0.84 0.05
N LYS A 151 7.20 -1.55 1.12
CA LYS A 151 7.00 -0.95 2.45
C LYS A 151 8.27 -0.33 3.00
N ILE A 152 9.40 -1.04 2.92
CA ILE A 152 10.72 -0.48 3.30
C ILE A 152 11.05 0.73 2.43
N TYR A 153 10.91 0.62 1.10
CA TYR A 153 11.17 1.73 0.18
C TYR A 153 10.32 2.96 0.52
N THR A 154 9.04 2.78 0.78
CA THR A 154 8.14 3.87 1.15
C THR A 154 8.55 4.54 2.47
N LEU A 155 8.96 3.75 3.47
CA LEU A 155 9.45 4.28 4.74
C LEU A 155 10.74 5.08 4.59
N THR A 156 11.55 4.83 3.55
CA THR A 156 12.76 5.64 3.30
C THR A 156 12.43 7.10 2.95
N LYS A 157 11.20 7.40 2.57
CA LYS A 157 10.73 8.75 2.24
C LYS A 157 10.09 9.46 3.44
N PHE A 158 10.51 9.18 4.64
CA PHE A 158 9.95 9.57 5.93
C PHE A 158 8.75 10.53 5.85
N ASN A 159 7.58 10.00 6.16
CA ASN A 159 6.35 10.77 6.33
C ASN A 159 5.61 10.21 7.55
N SER A 160 5.28 11.04 8.53
CA SER A 160 4.55 10.64 9.75
C SER A 160 3.20 9.98 9.48
N GLU A 161 2.61 10.17 8.30
CA GLU A 161 1.37 9.52 7.88
C GLU A 161 1.54 8.03 7.51
N ARG A 162 2.78 7.52 7.55
CA ARG A 162 3.11 6.14 7.15
C ARG A 162 3.11 5.13 8.31
N VAL A 163 2.48 5.43 9.43
CA VAL A 163 2.34 4.48 10.55
C VAL A 163 1.67 3.16 10.10
N LYS A 164 0.75 3.22 9.11
CA LYS A 164 0.18 2.01 8.50
C LYS A 164 1.24 1.06 7.91
N ASP A 165 2.34 1.58 7.38
CA ASP A 165 3.43 0.75 6.84
C ASP A 165 4.25 0.10 7.95
N LEU A 166 4.35 0.72 9.13
CA LEU A 166 4.93 0.12 10.33
C LEU A 166 4.08 -1.06 10.82
N ILE A 167 2.75 -0.91 10.82
CA ILE A 167 1.82 -1.98 11.17
C ILE A 167 2.00 -3.17 10.23
N ASP A 168 2.06 -2.91 8.93
CA ASP A 168 2.24 -3.93 7.91
C ASP A 168 3.55 -4.70 8.13
N LEU A 169 4.67 -4.00 8.35
CA LEU A 169 5.97 -4.61 8.59
C LEU A 169 6.01 -5.40 9.91
N TYR A 170 5.33 -4.91 10.95
CA TYR A 170 5.22 -5.62 12.21
C TYR A 170 4.53 -6.98 12.00
N HIS A 171 3.38 -7.01 11.34
CA HIS A 171 2.65 -8.26 11.09
C HIS A 171 3.37 -9.18 10.10
N LEU A 172 4.05 -8.64 9.10
CA LEU A 172 4.89 -9.41 8.20
C LEU A 172 6.01 -10.15 8.96
N ASN A 173 6.59 -9.50 9.98
CA ASN A 173 7.59 -10.13 10.83
C ASN A 173 7.04 -11.32 11.65
N TYR A 174 5.75 -11.35 11.98
CA TYR A 174 5.13 -12.51 12.61
C TYR A 174 4.80 -13.64 11.63
N THR A 175 4.55 -13.32 10.36
CA THR A 175 4.25 -14.30 9.33
C THR A 175 5.52 -14.99 8.83
N LYS A 176 6.59 -14.22 8.65
CA LYS A 176 7.96 -14.68 8.37
C LYS A 176 8.91 -13.93 9.29
N SER A 177 9.93 -14.61 9.81
CA SER A 177 10.93 -13.90 10.60
C SER A 177 11.67 -12.87 9.72
N ILE A 178 12.18 -11.79 10.33
CA ILE A 178 13.02 -10.82 9.62
C ILE A 178 14.19 -11.50 8.90
N ILE A 179 14.73 -12.58 9.49
CA ILE A 179 15.82 -13.36 8.90
C ILE A 179 15.39 -13.98 7.58
N ASP A 180 14.13 -14.42 7.46
CA ASP A 180 13.62 -15.04 6.22
C ASP A 180 13.44 -14.00 5.12
N PHE A 181 13.10 -12.74 5.47
CA PHE A 181 13.05 -11.65 4.49
C PHE A 181 14.43 -11.24 3.98
N PHE A 182 15.49 -11.42 4.78
CA PHE A 182 16.86 -11.14 4.38
C PHE A 182 17.59 -12.39 3.85
N ASN A 183 16.85 -13.31 3.21
CA ASN A 183 17.45 -14.43 2.48
C ASN A 183 18.22 -13.92 1.23
N GLU A 184 18.93 -14.83 0.58
CA GLU A 184 19.75 -14.49 -0.60
C GLU A 184 18.92 -13.89 -1.75
N ASP A 185 17.70 -14.35 -1.95
CA ASP A 185 16.81 -13.84 -3.00
C ASP A 185 16.37 -12.40 -2.70
N PHE A 186 16.04 -12.09 -1.44
CA PHE A 186 15.74 -10.72 -1.04
C PHE A 186 16.95 -9.81 -1.18
N ILE A 187 18.13 -10.25 -0.74
CA ILE A 187 19.37 -9.47 -0.84
C ILE A 187 19.69 -9.18 -2.31
N ARG A 188 19.54 -10.16 -3.19
CA ARG A 188 19.74 -9.99 -4.62
C ARG A 188 18.74 -8.99 -5.20
N LEU A 189 17.43 -9.14 -4.91
CA LEU A 189 16.39 -8.21 -5.32
C LEU A 189 16.69 -6.79 -4.82
N TYR A 190 17.06 -6.67 -3.57
CA TYR A 190 17.42 -5.40 -2.97
C TYR A 190 18.61 -4.73 -3.67
N GLN A 191 19.65 -5.50 -4.01
CA GLN A 191 20.81 -5.00 -4.76
C GLN A 191 20.44 -4.56 -6.18
N GLU A 192 19.65 -5.37 -6.91
CA GLU A 192 19.16 -5.00 -8.24
C GLU A 192 18.36 -3.69 -8.22
N LEU A 193 17.66 -3.41 -7.13
CA LEU A 193 16.86 -2.19 -6.96
C LEU A 193 17.70 -0.98 -6.58
N ILE A 194 18.73 -1.17 -5.74
CA ILE A 194 19.72 -0.12 -5.44
C ILE A 194 20.45 0.30 -6.72
N ASP A 195 20.87 -0.64 -7.56
CA ASP A 195 21.56 -0.35 -8.82
C ASP A 195 20.69 0.44 -9.80
N LYS A 196 19.36 0.24 -9.75
CA LYS A 196 18.40 1.01 -10.57
C LYS A 196 18.06 2.38 -10.00
N ASP A 197 18.04 2.53 -8.69
CA ASP A 197 17.68 3.78 -8.02
C ASP A 197 18.75 4.18 -6.99
N TYR A 198 19.65 5.09 -7.42
CA TYR A 198 20.70 5.64 -6.56
C TYR A 198 20.18 6.38 -5.31
N VAL A 199 18.91 6.77 -5.27
CA VAL A 199 18.27 7.36 -4.10
C VAL A 199 18.04 6.32 -3.01
N PHE A 200 18.02 5.03 -3.37
CA PHE A 200 17.86 3.89 -2.47
C PHE A 200 19.21 3.45 -1.87
N ASP A 201 20.02 4.38 -1.41
CA ASP A 201 21.32 4.13 -0.75
C ASP A 201 21.10 3.67 0.71
N ASN A 202 21.89 2.71 1.15
CA ASN A 202 21.91 2.23 2.54
C ASN A 202 22.03 3.35 3.58
N LYS A 203 22.78 4.41 3.29
CA LYS A 203 22.91 5.57 4.18
C LYS A 203 21.59 6.32 4.33
N VAL A 204 20.85 6.48 3.22
CA VAL A 204 19.53 7.13 3.22
C VAL A 204 18.54 6.27 4.01
N ILE A 205 18.53 4.97 3.77
CA ILE A 205 17.67 4.01 4.51
C ILE A 205 17.95 4.11 6.00
N CYS A 206 19.21 3.98 6.40
CA CYS A 206 19.61 4.00 7.81
C CYS A 206 19.26 5.32 8.49
N LYS A 207 19.46 6.45 7.80
CA LYS A 207 19.07 7.77 8.32
C LYS A 207 17.56 7.84 8.54
N THR A 208 16.78 7.33 7.60
CA THR A 208 15.32 7.38 7.65
C THR A 208 14.77 6.44 8.72
N LEU A 209 15.28 5.22 8.83
CA LEU A 209 14.90 4.29 9.89
C LEU A 209 15.23 4.84 11.28
N ASN A 210 16.38 5.49 11.44
CA ASN A 210 16.71 6.18 12.70
C ASN A 210 15.76 7.36 12.99
N ASN A 211 15.30 8.08 11.97
CA ASN A 211 14.28 9.11 12.14
C ASN A 211 12.94 8.50 12.59
N TRP A 212 12.55 7.34 12.05
CA TRP A 212 11.37 6.61 12.49
C TRP A 212 11.47 6.16 13.95
N LEU A 213 12.61 5.60 14.38
CA LEU A 213 12.85 5.26 15.78
C LEU A 213 12.68 6.46 16.71
N ARG A 214 13.23 7.61 16.31
CA ARG A 214 13.04 8.86 17.07
C ARG A 214 11.57 9.28 17.08
N HIS A 215 10.87 9.18 15.95
CA HIS A 215 9.45 9.53 15.85
C HIS A 215 8.60 8.65 16.77
N ILE A 216 8.79 7.34 16.73
CA ILE A 216 8.08 6.38 17.61
C ILE A 216 8.32 6.76 19.08
N LYS A 217 9.56 7.04 19.46
CA LYS A 217 9.94 7.33 20.85
C LYS A 217 9.46 8.69 21.36
N TYR A 218 9.56 9.74 20.53
CA TYR A 218 9.27 11.11 21.00
C TYR A 218 7.86 11.60 20.66
N ASN A 219 7.14 10.90 19.79
CA ASN A 219 5.76 11.22 19.40
C ASN A 219 4.81 10.04 19.66
N GLU A 220 5.02 9.34 20.75
CA GLU A 220 4.28 8.12 21.11
C GLU A 220 2.76 8.30 21.03
N HIS A 221 2.23 9.45 21.49
CA HIS A 221 0.80 9.74 21.45
C HIS A 221 0.24 9.84 20.01
N ILE A 222 1.03 10.38 19.08
CA ILE A 222 0.64 10.49 17.67
C ILE A 222 0.62 9.08 17.04
N VAL A 223 1.67 8.30 17.31
CA VAL A 223 1.77 6.93 16.80
C VAL A 223 0.64 6.06 17.35
N LYS A 224 0.32 6.17 18.66
CA LYS A 224 -0.83 5.45 19.26
C LYS A 224 -2.15 5.80 18.59
N ASN A 225 -2.44 7.08 18.40
CA ASN A 225 -3.68 7.51 17.74
C ASN A 225 -3.78 6.94 16.32
N GLU A 226 -2.68 6.92 15.58
CA GLU A 226 -2.67 6.32 14.24
C GLU A 226 -2.82 4.78 14.28
N LEU A 227 -2.22 4.08 15.24
CA LEU A 227 -2.42 2.65 15.45
C LEU A 227 -3.91 2.34 15.70
N GLU A 228 -4.55 3.07 16.59
CA GLU A 228 -5.97 2.93 16.92
C GLU A 228 -6.86 3.20 15.71
N LYS A 229 -6.54 4.23 14.92
CA LYS A 229 -7.23 4.57 13.67
C LYS A 229 -7.30 3.38 12.70
N TYR A 230 -6.23 2.61 12.60
CA TYR A 230 -6.20 1.41 11.76
C TYR A 230 -6.67 0.14 12.46
N GLY A 231 -7.17 0.25 13.69
CA GLY A 231 -7.63 -0.88 14.50
C GLY A 231 -6.51 -1.81 14.95
N SER A 232 -5.29 -1.29 15.03
CA SER A 232 -4.11 -2.05 15.45
C SER A 232 -3.98 -2.05 16.96
N THR A 233 -3.66 -3.21 17.52
CA THR A 233 -3.40 -3.42 18.97
C THR A 233 -1.91 -3.51 19.29
N ILE A 234 -1.04 -3.13 18.35
CA ILE A 234 0.41 -3.22 18.51
C ILE A 234 0.87 -2.27 19.62
N ASN A 235 1.73 -2.79 20.50
CA ASN A 235 2.37 -1.99 21.52
C ASN A 235 3.55 -1.18 20.93
N ILE A 236 3.70 0.07 21.37
CA ILE A 236 4.81 0.94 20.96
C ILE A 236 6.18 0.33 21.27
N GLU A 237 6.34 -0.35 22.40
CA GLU A 237 7.59 -1.02 22.75
C GLU A 237 7.95 -2.14 21.78
N GLU A 238 6.95 -2.85 21.26
CA GLU A 238 7.14 -3.90 20.26
C GLU A 238 7.54 -3.30 18.91
N LEU A 239 6.95 -2.16 18.51
CA LEU A 239 7.37 -1.40 17.33
C LEU A 239 8.80 -0.90 17.46
N ASP A 240 9.18 -0.34 18.60
CA ASP A 240 10.54 0.13 18.86
C ASP A 240 11.57 -1.00 18.75
N LYS A 241 11.27 -2.16 19.36
CA LYS A 241 12.11 -3.36 19.25
C LYS A 241 12.26 -3.83 17.81
N LEU A 242 11.15 -3.90 17.05
CA LEU A 242 11.16 -4.30 15.65
C LEU A 242 12.02 -3.37 14.81
N PHE A 243 11.81 -2.04 14.97
CA PHE A 243 12.57 -1.05 14.22
C PHE A 243 14.05 -1.02 14.60
N SER A 244 14.36 -1.21 15.87
CA SER A 244 15.74 -1.39 16.32
C SER A 244 16.42 -2.60 15.66
N LEU A 245 15.66 -3.69 15.49
CA LEU A 245 16.14 -4.86 14.77
C LEU A 245 16.34 -4.59 13.27
N PHE A 246 15.41 -3.89 12.60
CA PHE A 246 15.59 -3.44 11.22
C PHE A 246 16.84 -2.58 11.05
N CYS A 247 17.03 -1.60 11.91
CA CYS A 247 18.23 -0.76 11.88
C CYS A 247 19.50 -1.59 12.03
N SER A 248 19.52 -2.55 12.95
CA SER A 248 20.69 -3.41 13.16
C SER A 248 21.01 -4.28 11.94
N LYS A 249 19.98 -4.81 11.28
CA LYS A 249 20.16 -5.68 10.10
C LYS A 249 20.54 -4.91 8.84
N LEU A 250 19.86 -3.78 8.57
CA LEU A 250 20.08 -3.00 7.34
C LEU A 250 21.27 -2.05 7.42
N CYS A 251 21.60 -1.57 8.63
CA CYS A 251 22.60 -0.52 8.79
C CYS A 251 23.98 -1.03 9.21
N TYR A 252 24.09 -2.21 9.78
CA TYR A 252 25.33 -2.74 10.35
C TYR A 252 25.83 -4.05 9.69
N THR A 253 25.11 -4.56 8.70
CA THR A 253 25.65 -5.63 7.83
C THR A 253 26.62 -5.01 6.83
N ARG A 254 27.87 -4.98 7.21
CA ARG A 254 29.03 -4.82 6.31
C ARG A 254 29.76 -6.15 6.19
#